data_dcb2aa9542c79aa7596ca93f5a401426
#
_entry.id   dcb2aa9542c79aa7596ca93f5a401426
#
_cell.length_a   1.000
_cell.length_b   1.000
_cell.length_c   1.000
_cell.angle_alpha   90.00
_cell.angle_beta   90.00
_cell.angle_gamma   90.00
#
_symmetry.space_group_name_H-M   'P 1'
#
loop_
_entity.id
_entity.type
_entity.pdbx_description
1 polymer ?
#
loop_
_entity_poly.entity_id
_entity_poly.type
_entity_poly.pdbx_seq_one_letter_code
_entity_poly.pdbx_strand_id
1 'polypeptide(L)'
;MLTRIDHVTIGAADLKAGIAAYRNIGFELDDRGIARNDGDHLELVRGNEGIQSIAFASDDLAADSAWGSVDYIKLVEKKNAQTASRHPNGVQRIERVYIAVRDVAAAAAKYGRVLGVTPKMERGTVIHADMAIFQIGPTGLGLAQPIAPGIAADALARRGPGPFQILYRTRSMDAAAKWMADHGVPPPARGIRNTGEQAMLVMPEHACGVYIGFVGTA
;
A
#
# COMPACT_ATOMS: atom_id res chain seq x y z
N MET A 1 5.65 -20.63 3.12
CA MET A 1 6.20 -19.58 2.21
C MET A 1 5.17 -18.45 2.09
N LEU A 2 5.63 -17.19 2.08
CA LEU A 2 4.75 -16.03 1.91
C LEU A 2 4.13 -16.03 0.51
N THR A 3 2.83 -15.75 0.42
CA THR A 3 2.08 -15.88 -0.83
C THR A 3 1.62 -14.54 -1.40
N ARG A 4 1.29 -13.57 -0.54
CA ARG A 4 0.83 -12.22 -0.92
C ARG A 4 0.68 -11.33 0.31
N ILE A 5 0.44 -10.05 0.10
CA ILE A 5 -0.18 -9.21 1.14
C ILE A 5 -1.60 -9.72 1.38
N ASP A 6 -1.93 -10.00 2.64
CA ASP A 6 -3.27 -10.38 3.08
C ASP A 6 -4.11 -9.13 3.38
N HIS A 7 -3.56 -8.21 4.16
CA HIS A 7 -4.21 -6.93 4.42
C HIS A 7 -3.22 -5.85 4.85
N VAL A 8 -3.72 -4.61 4.77
CA VAL A 8 -3.04 -3.43 5.32
C VAL A 8 -3.98 -2.76 6.32
N THR A 9 -3.49 -2.56 7.55
CA THR A 9 -4.23 -1.83 8.59
C THR A 9 -3.81 -0.37 8.59
N ILE A 10 -4.77 0.54 8.51
CA ILE A 10 -4.57 2.00 8.55
C ILE A 10 -5.27 2.56 9.78
N GLY A 11 -4.54 3.35 10.56
CA GLY A 11 -5.12 4.12 11.65
C GLY A 11 -5.84 5.38 11.13
N ALA A 12 -6.97 5.67 11.75
CA ALA A 12 -7.72 6.90 11.57
C ALA A 12 -8.04 7.51 12.95
N ALA A 13 -7.76 8.79 13.15
CA ALA A 13 -8.04 9.49 14.40
C ALA A 13 -9.55 9.47 14.72
N ASP A 14 -10.37 9.69 13.70
CA ASP A 14 -11.82 9.45 13.70
C ASP A 14 -12.13 8.36 12.64
N LEU A 15 -12.53 7.18 13.12
CA LEU A 15 -12.82 6.05 12.25
C LEU A 15 -14.00 6.33 11.30
N LYS A 16 -15.04 7.04 11.77
CA LYS A 16 -16.19 7.37 10.92
C LYS A 16 -15.82 8.33 9.80
N ALA A 17 -15.02 9.34 10.11
CA ALA A 17 -14.49 10.27 9.11
C ALA A 17 -13.53 9.55 8.14
N GLY A 18 -12.68 8.65 8.65
CA GLY A 18 -11.80 7.82 7.81
C GLY A 18 -12.58 6.93 6.84
N ILE A 19 -13.62 6.23 7.30
CA ILE A 19 -14.50 5.44 6.43
C ILE A 19 -15.14 6.32 5.34
N ALA A 20 -15.63 7.50 5.69
CA ALA A 20 -16.21 8.44 4.73
C ALA A 20 -15.17 8.90 3.70
N ALA A 21 -13.96 9.25 4.13
CA ALA A 21 -12.86 9.64 3.24
C ALA A 21 -12.51 8.55 2.22
N TYR A 22 -12.38 7.30 2.67
CA TYR A 22 -12.09 6.18 1.76
C TYR A 22 -13.27 5.84 0.83
N ARG A 23 -14.53 6.02 1.28
CA ARG A 23 -15.70 5.91 0.41
C ARG A 23 -15.69 6.99 -0.69
N ASN A 24 -15.28 8.22 -0.37
CA ASN A 24 -15.14 9.28 -1.36
C ASN A 24 -14.01 8.98 -2.39
N ILE A 25 -12.95 8.28 -1.99
CA ILE A 25 -11.92 7.77 -2.92
C ILE A 25 -12.47 6.61 -3.78
N GLY A 26 -13.61 6.02 -3.41
CA GLY A 26 -14.29 4.96 -4.15
C GLY A 26 -14.01 3.55 -3.65
N PHE A 27 -13.59 3.39 -2.40
CA PHE A 27 -13.56 2.08 -1.76
C PHE A 27 -14.93 1.74 -1.17
N GLU A 28 -15.42 0.53 -1.41
CA GLU A 28 -16.59 -0.02 -0.73
C GLU A 28 -16.14 -0.63 0.61
N LEU A 29 -16.48 0.04 1.71
CA LEU A 29 -16.17 -0.43 3.07
C LEU A 29 -17.43 -0.87 3.79
N ASP A 30 -17.31 -1.97 4.55
CA ASP A 30 -18.32 -2.36 5.53
C ASP A 30 -18.30 -1.42 6.76
N ASP A 31 -19.26 -1.59 7.68
CA ASP A 31 -19.39 -0.73 8.87
C ASP A 31 -18.23 -0.90 9.88
N ARG A 32 -17.43 -1.95 9.71
CA ARG A 32 -16.22 -2.18 10.50
C ARG A 32 -14.98 -1.52 9.89
N GLY A 33 -15.12 -0.88 8.72
CA GLY A 33 -14.02 -0.23 8.02
C GLY A 33 -13.19 -1.17 7.15
N ILE A 34 -13.74 -2.29 6.69
CA ILE A 34 -13.02 -3.26 5.86
C ILE A 34 -13.45 -3.14 4.39
N ALA A 35 -12.48 -2.91 3.51
CA ALA A 35 -12.64 -2.91 2.05
C ALA A 35 -11.96 -4.15 1.47
N ARG A 36 -12.76 -5.10 0.93
CA ARG A 36 -12.26 -6.39 0.42
C ARG A 36 -11.98 -6.34 -1.06
N ASN A 37 -10.75 -6.62 -1.44
CA ASN A 37 -10.32 -6.79 -2.83
C ASN A 37 -10.31 -8.28 -3.22
N ASP A 38 -9.80 -8.56 -4.41
CA ASP A 38 -9.60 -9.93 -4.87
C ASP A 38 -8.39 -10.58 -4.18
N GLY A 39 -8.65 -11.15 -3.02
CA GLY A 39 -7.69 -11.90 -2.21
C GLY A 39 -6.89 -11.11 -1.19
N ASP A 40 -7.07 -9.81 -1.07
CA ASP A 40 -6.53 -8.96 -0.01
C ASP A 40 -7.58 -7.97 0.51
N HIS A 41 -7.28 -7.21 1.54
CA HIS A 41 -8.16 -6.15 2.01
C HIS A 41 -7.43 -5.00 2.68
N LEU A 42 -8.13 -3.88 2.77
CA LEU A 42 -7.80 -2.74 3.59
C LEU A 42 -8.64 -2.79 4.86
N GLU A 43 -8.06 -2.47 6.00
CA GLU A 43 -8.75 -2.33 7.28
C GLU A 43 -8.46 -0.95 7.89
N LEU A 44 -9.51 -0.17 8.17
CA LEU A 44 -9.43 1.05 8.94
C LEU A 44 -9.71 0.77 10.41
N VAL A 45 -8.85 1.26 11.30
CA VAL A 45 -9.00 1.15 12.75
C VAL A 45 -8.87 2.50 13.41
N ARG A 46 -9.49 2.68 14.58
CA ARG A 46 -9.25 3.88 15.39
C ARG A 46 -7.80 3.89 15.87
N GLY A 47 -7.08 4.97 15.63
CA GLY A 47 -5.67 5.11 16.06
C GLY A 47 -4.99 6.31 15.43
N ASN A 48 -3.67 6.41 15.61
CA ASN A 48 -2.88 7.41 14.91
C ASN A 48 -2.99 7.21 13.41
N GLU A 49 -3.09 8.30 12.66
CA GLU A 49 -3.16 8.24 11.20
C GLU A 49 -1.93 7.59 10.57
N GLY A 50 -2.13 6.87 9.48
CA GLY A 50 -1.11 6.19 8.70
C GLY A 50 -1.18 4.67 8.75
N ILE A 51 -0.33 4.02 7.99
CA ILE A 51 -0.26 2.56 7.92
C ILE A 51 0.33 2.04 9.24
N GLN A 52 -0.42 1.18 9.94
CA GLN A 52 -0.04 0.59 11.21
C GLN A 52 0.65 -0.77 11.03
N SER A 53 0.19 -1.56 10.05
CA SER A 53 0.78 -2.85 9.75
C SER A 53 0.47 -3.32 8.34
N ILE A 54 1.35 -4.20 7.82
CA ILE A 54 1.23 -4.89 6.55
C ILE A 54 1.28 -6.38 6.87
N ALA A 55 0.19 -7.10 6.66
CA ALA A 55 0.12 -8.52 6.92
C ALA A 55 0.37 -9.31 5.64
N PHE A 56 1.25 -10.30 5.71
CA PHE A 56 1.52 -11.24 4.63
C PHE A 56 0.93 -12.61 4.96
N ALA A 57 0.20 -13.17 4.00
CA ALA A 57 -0.32 -14.52 4.09
C ALA A 57 0.80 -15.55 3.90
N SER A 58 0.85 -16.54 4.79
CA SER A 58 1.80 -17.65 4.77
C SER A 58 1.07 -18.99 4.62
N ASP A 59 1.61 -19.88 3.77
CA ASP A 59 1.18 -21.28 3.68
C ASP A 59 1.72 -22.11 4.85
N ASP A 60 2.81 -21.66 5.52
CA ASP A 60 3.41 -22.27 6.71
C ASP A 60 3.88 -21.19 7.67
N LEU A 61 2.94 -20.74 8.50
CA LEU A 61 3.18 -19.62 9.42
C LEU A 61 4.27 -19.92 10.44
N ALA A 62 4.37 -21.18 10.90
CA ALA A 62 5.37 -21.56 11.88
C ALA A 62 6.79 -21.47 11.30
N ALA A 63 7.01 -22.04 10.11
CA ALA A 63 8.29 -21.98 9.42
C ALA A 63 8.69 -20.54 9.05
N ASP A 64 7.76 -19.77 8.50
CA ASP A 64 8.05 -18.39 8.08
C ASP A 64 8.32 -17.47 9.29
N SER A 65 7.61 -17.66 10.41
CA SER A 65 7.82 -16.89 11.65
C SER A 65 9.18 -17.15 12.30
N ALA A 66 9.79 -18.28 12.03
CA ALA A 66 11.12 -18.62 12.53
C ALA A 66 12.24 -17.73 11.95
N TRP A 67 11.99 -17.01 10.85
CA TRP A 67 12.97 -16.11 10.25
C TRP A 67 13.08 -14.75 10.98
N GLY A 68 12.25 -14.53 12.00
CA GLY A 68 12.28 -13.34 12.85
C GLY A 68 11.17 -12.35 12.51
N SER A 69 11.35 -11.12 12.95
CA SER A 69 10.38 -10.04 12.74
C SER A 69 11.04 -8.75 12.28
N VAL A 70 10.27 -7.91 11.65
CA VAL A 70 10.66 -6.55 11.25
C VAL A 70 9.46 -5.62 11.42
N ASP A 71 9.76 -4.35 11.71
CA ASP A 71 8.73 -3.35 12.00
C ASP A 71 7.66 -3.29 10.89
N TYR A 72 6.42 -3.09 11.29
CA TYR A 72 5.22 -3.02 10.45
C TYR A 72 4.81 -4.30 9.74
N ILE A 73 5.64 -5.36 9.71
CA ILE A 73 5.30 -6.62 9.04
C ILE A 73 4.68 -7.58 10.05
N LYS A 74 3.55 -8.15 9.67
CA LYS A 74 2.89 -9.26 10.36
C LYS A 74 2.79 -10.45 9.41
N LEU A 75 2.89 -11.66 9.96
CA LEU A 75 2.61 -12.88 9.22
C LEU A 75 1.28 -13.45 9.72
N VAL A 76 0.44 -13.91 8.81
CA VAL A 76 -0.86 -14.51 9.11
C VAL A 76 -1.04 -15.79 8.32
N GLU A 77 -1.84 -16.72 8.86
CA GLU A 77 -2.23 -17.90 8.09
C GLU A 77 -2.98 -17.49 6.83
N LYS A 78 -2.62 -18.12 5.73
CA LYS A 78 -3.36 -17.98 4.48
C LYS A 78 -4.79 -18.50 4.66
N LYS A 79 -5.75 -17.64 4.41
CA LYS A 79 -7.18 -17.97 4.41
C LYS A 79 -7.71 -18.07 2.99
N ASN A 80 -8.84 -18.77 2.85
CA ASN A 80 -9.57 -18.75 1.60
C ASN A 80 -9.99 -17.32 1.24
N ALA A 81 -9.93 -16.99 -0.05
CA ALA A 81 -10.33 -15.68 -0.53
C ALA A 81 -11.80 -15.41 -0.13
N GLN A 82 -12.03 -14.24 0.43
CA GLN A 82 -13.38 -13.73 0.70
C GLN A 82 -13.93 -13.10 -0.58
N THR A 83 -15.26 -13.00 -0.66
CA THR A 83 -15.90 -12.31 -1.78
C THR A 83 -15.44 -10.86 -1.84
N ALA A 84 -14.88 -10.46 -2.96
CA ALA A 84 -14.45 -9.09 -3.21
C ALA A 84 -15.63 -8.13 -3.27
N SER A 85 -15.44 -6.93 -2.74
CA SER A 85 -16.38 -5.81 -2.91
C SER A 85 -16.30 -5.27 -4.34
N ARG A 86 -17.39 -4.65 -4.81
CA ARG A 86 -17.35 -3.90 -6.08
C ARG A 86 -17.01 -2.45 -5.80
N HIS A 87 -15.73 -2.15 -5.81
CA HIS A 87 -15.25 -0.78 -5.58
C HIS A 87 -15.61 0.13 -6.76
N PRO A 88 -16.31 1.27 -6.52
CA PRO A 88 -16.57 2.28 -7.55
C PRO A 88 -15.33 2.77 -8.29
N ASN A 89 -14.18 2.86 -7.61
CA ASN A 89 -12.90 3.21 -8.22
C ASN A 89 -12.24 2.07 -9.04
N GLY A 90 -12.92 0.93 -9.17
CA GLY A 90 -12.44 -0.22 -9.95
C GLY A 90 -11.25 -0.97 -9.36
N VAL A 91 -10.87 -0.73 -8.11
CA VAL A 91 -9.77 -1.43 -7.45
C VAL A 91 -10.01 -2.94 -7.45
N GLN A 92 -8.94 -3.67 -7.76
CA GLN A 92 -8.93 -5.13 -7.81
C GLN A 92 -8.12 -5.73 -6.67
N ARG A 93 -6.93 -5.18 -6.39
CA ARG A 93 -6.01 -5.68 -5.37
C ARG A 93 -4.99 -4.64 -4.94
N ILE A 94 -4.33 -4.90 -3.83
CA ILE A 94 -3.09 -4.22 -3.47
C ILE A 94 -1.99 -4.68 -4.43
N GLU A 95 -1.38 -3.75 -5.14
CA GLU A 95 -0.24 -4.02 -6.01
C GLU A 95 1.06 -3.99 -5.20
N ARG A 96 1.21 -2.97 -4.34
CA ARG A 96 2.43 -2.77 -3.55
C ARG A 96 2.19 -1.84 -2.36
N VAL A 97 2.94 -2.07 -1.28
CA VAL A 97 3.08 -1.10 -0.18
C VAL A 97 4.51 -0.58 -0.15
N TYR A 98 4.70 0.72 0.07
CA TYR A 98 6.02 1.33 0.18
C TYR A 98 6.32 1.78 1.60
N ILE A 99 7.56 1.53 2.02
CA ILE A 99 8.15 1.93 3.31
C ILE A 99 9.29 2.91 3.03
N ALA A 100 9.24 4.10 3.61
CA ALA A 100 10.34 5.05 3.56
C ALA A 100 11.47 4.59 4.51
N VAL A 101 12.70 4.59 4.02
CA VAL A 101 13.89 4.17 4.77
C VAL A 101 15.03 5.17 4.58
N ARG A 102 15.97 5.22 5.53
CA ARG A 102 17.17 6.08 5.44
C ARG A 102 18.32 5.43 4.67
N ASP A 103 18.37 4.08 4.68
CA ASP A 103 19.40 3.27 4.03
C ASP A 103 18.69 2.05 3.42
N VAL A 104 18.55 2.06 2.10
CA VAL A 104 17.83 1.01 1.37
C VAL A 104 18.61 -0.31 1.37
N ALA A 105 19.94 -0.27 1.38
CA ALA A 105 20.76 -1.49 1.36
C ALA A 105 20.68 -2.23 2.71
N ALA A 106 20.85 -1.51 3.82
CA ALA A 106 20.72 -2.07 5.16
C ALA A 106 19.30 -2.58 5.42
N ALA A 107 18.27 -1.81 5.03
CA ALA A 107 16.89 -2.22 5.15
C ALA A 107 16.58 -3.45 4.27
N ALA A 108 17.07 -3.50 3.03
CA ALA A 108 16.90 -4.63 2.12
C ALA A 108 17.45 -5.93 2.72
N ALA A 109 18.63 -5.88 3.34
CA ALA A 109 19.20 -7.05 4.01
C ALA A 109 18.33 -7.53 5.19
N LYS A 110 17.81 -6.58 6.01
CA LYS A 110 16.94 -6.89 7.16
C LYS A 110 15.61 -7.50 6.71
N TYR A 111 14.91 -6.83 5.78
CA TYR A 111 13.61 -7.28 5.30
C TYR A 111 13.70 -8.56 4.47
N GLY A 112 14.74 -8.70 3.63
CA GLY A 112 14.96 -9.89 2.81
C GLY A 112 15.11 -11.16 3.63
N ARG A 113 15.77 -11.08 4.79
CA ARG A 113 15.89 -12.21 5.73
C ARG A 113 14.53 -12.64 6.27
N VAL A 114 13.71 -11.69 6.72
CA VAL A 114 12.39 -11.97 7.33
C VAL A 114 11.36 -12.41 6.30
N LEU A 115 11.42 -11.84 5.08
CA LEU A 115 10.48 -12.18 4.01
C LEU A 115 10.90 -13.43 3.21
N GLY A 116 12.15 -13.91 3.37
CA GLY A 116 12.68 -15.02 2.59
C GLY A 116 12.79 -14.73 1.09
N VAL A 117 12.89 -13.46 0.71
CA VAL A 117 12.87 -13.01 -0.70
C VAL A 117 14.03 -12.06 -0.96
N THR A 118 14.76 -12.28 -2.04
CA THR A 118 15.79 -11.34 -2.53
C THR A 118 15.12 -10.20 -3.29
N PRO A 119 15.36 -8.93 -2.93
CA PRO A 119 14.73 -7.82 -3.62
C PRO A 119 15.43 -7.51 -4.96
N LYS A 120 14.67 -6.96 -5.89
CA LYS A 120 15.21 -6.26 -7.06
C LYS A 120 15.54 -4.83 -6.66
N MET A 121 16.77 -4.40 -6.89
CA MET A 121 17.18 -3.00 -6.70
C MET A 121 16.84 -2.21 -7.96
N GLU A 122 16.18 -1.05 -7.80
CA GLU A 122 15.83 -0.17 -8.90
C GLU A 122 15.72 1.29 -8.45
N ARG A 123 15.77 2.22 -9.42
CA ARG A 123 15.52 3.65 -9.18
C ARG A 123 14.11 4.02 -9.62
N GLY A 124 13.32 4.55 -8.71
CA GLY A 124 11.96 5.01 -8.97
C GLY A 124 11.95 6.46 -9.43
N THR A 125 11.48 6.71 -10.65
CA THR A 125 11.39 8.07 -11.21
C THR A 125 10.22 8.86 -10.65
N VAL A 126 9.08 8.19 -10.38
CA VAL A 126 7.86 8.86 -9.87
C VAL A 126 7.98 9.24 -8.40
N ILE A 127 8.60 8.38 -7.58
CA ILE A 127 8.74 8.64 -6.14
C ILE A 127 10.12 9.20 -5.76
N HIS A 128 11.01 9.41 -6.73
CA HIS A 128 12.37 9.95 -6.59
C HIS A 128 13.16 9.23 -5.50
N ALA A 129 13.27 7.90 -5.59
CA ALA A 129 13.93 7.08 -4.58
C ALA A 129 14.76 5.94 -5.18
N ASP A 130 15.86 5.58 -4.55
CA ASP A 130 16.47 4.27 -4.73
C ASP A 130 15.63 3.24 -3.96
N MET A 131 15.29 2.12 -4.59
CA MET A 131 14.31 1.17 -4.09
C MET A 131 14.83 -0.25 -4.05
N ALA A 132 14.39 -1.00 -3.02
CA ALA A 132 14.46 -2.45 -2.98
C ALA A 132 13.03 -3.02 -3.07
N ILE A 133 12.74 -3.75 -4.14
CA ILE A 133 11.41 -4.29 -4.43
C ILE A 133 11.37 -5.79 -4.17
N PHE A 134 10.60 -6.20 -3.20
CA PHE A 134 10.30 -7.59 -2.89
C PHE A 134 9.00 -8.00 -3.58
N GLN A 135 9.08 -8.92 -4.52
CA GLN A 135 7.90 -9.48 -5.16
C GLN A 135 7.43 -10.71 -4.37
N ILE A 136 6.19 -10.70 -3.90
CA ILE A 136 5.59 -11.77 -3.09
C ILE A 136 4.26 -12.15 -3.72
N GLY A 137 4.27 -13.21 -4.54
CA GLY A 137 3.13 -13.57 -5.36
C GLY A 137 2.68 -12.41 -6.27
N PRO A 138 1.37 -12.07 -6.31
CA PRO A 138 0.86 -10.99 -7.14
C PRO A 138 1.06 -9.60 -6.52
N THR A 139 1.62 -9.50 -5.31
CA THR A 139 1.79 -8.25 -4.55
C THR A 139 3.26 -7.97 -4.27
N GLY A 140 3.59 -6.80 -3.77
CA GLY A 140 4.97 -6.46 -3.47
C GLY A 140 5.14 -5.53 -2.26
N LEU A 141 6.36 -5.51 -1.72
CA LEU A 141 6.83 -4.53 -0.76
C LEU A 141 7.96 -3.74 -1.39
N GLY A 142 7.91 -2.41 -1.30
CA GLY A 142 8.98 -1.53 -1.75
C GLY A 142 9.60 -0.80 -0.57
N LEU A 143 10.92 -0.89 -0.39
CA LEU A 143 11.65 0.01 0.49
C LEU A 143 12.16 1.17 -0.37
N ALA A 144 11.95 2.40 0.07
CA ALA A 144 12.27 3.60 -0.70
C ALA A 144 13.18 4.54 0.11
N GLN A 145 14.42 4.73 -0.37
CA GLN A 145 15.34 5.74 0.13
C GLN A 145 15.25 6.97 -0.77
N PRO A 146 14.80 8.13 -0.28
CA PRO A 146 14.72 9.34 -1.09
C PRO A 146 16.07 9.76 -1.64
N ILE A 147 16.11 10.17 -2.92
CA ILE A 147 17.29 10.74 -3.59
C ILE A 147 17.08 12.18 -4.05
N ALA A 148 15.82 12.66 -4.00
CA ALA A 148 15.40 14.02 -4.32
C ALA A 148 14.10 14.35 -3.60
N PRO A 149 13.64 15.63 -3.59
CA PRO A 149 12.30 15.99 -3.09
C PRO A 149 11.20 15.19 -3.78
N GLY A 150 10.20 14.73 -2.99
CA GLY A 150 9.08 13.93 -3.44
C GLY A 150 8.41 13.19 -2.29
N ILE A 151 7.41 12.37 -2.60
CA ILE A 151 6.55 11.75 -1.58
C ILE A 151 7.30 10.87 -0.56
N ALA A 152 8.37 10.19 -0.97
CA ALA A 152 9.19 9.41 -0.05
C ALA A 152 10.00 10.31 0.90
N ALA A 153 10.55 11.43 0.40
CA ALA A 153 11.25 12.42 1.22
C ALA A 153 10.30 13.09 2.21
N ASP A 154 9.11 13.50 1.74
CA ASP A 154 8.08 14.12 2.58
C ASP A 154 7.58 13.17 3.68
N ALA A 155 7.37 11.90 3.35
CA ALA A 155 6.97 10.88 4.32
C ALA A 155 8.05 10.69 5.40
N LEU A 156 9.32 10.55 4.97
CA LEU A 156 10.45 10.37 5.87
C LEU A 156 10.67 11.58 6.78
N ALA A 157 10.49 12.80 6.25
CA ALA A 157 10.61 14.04 7.03
C ALA A 157 9.49 14.20 8.06
N ARG A 158 8.25 13.85 7.71
CA ARG A 158 7.08 14.02 8.59
C ARG A 158 6.97 12.95 9.68
N ARG A 159 7.32 11.71 9.39
CA ARG A 159 7.03 10.56 10.28
C ARG A 159 8.25 9.70 10.60
N GLY A 160 9.41 9.98 10.01
CA GLY A 160 10.56 9.08 10.08
C GLY A 160 10.39 7.83 9.21
N PRO A 161 11.26 6.83 9.37
CA PRO A 161 11.16 5.58 8.64
C PRO A 161 9.85 4.86 8.95
N GLY A 162 9.15 4.40 7.90
CA GLY A 162 7.87 3.69 8.05
C GLY A 162 7.06 3.63 6.75
N PRO A 163 5.97 2.86 6.74
CA PRO A 163 5.11 2.72 5.58
C PRO A 163 4.35 4.02 5.32
N PHE A 164 4.27 4.42 4.03
CA PHE A 164 3.70 5.70 3.66
C PHE A 164 2.73 5.65 2.49
N GLN A 165 2.83 4.63 1.62
CA GLN A 165 2.01 4.55 0.42
C GLN A 165 1.48 3.14 0.20
N ILE A 166 0.22 3.03 -0.24
CA ILE A 166 -0.36 1.82 -0.80
C ILE A 166 -0.64 2.08 -2.27
N LEU A 167 -0.17 1.20 -3.14
CA LEU A 167 -0.42 1.20 -4.56
C LEU A 167 -1.44 0.12 -4.89
N TYR A 168 -2.54 0.49 -5.53
CA TYR A 168 -3.61 -0.41 -5.93
C TYR A 168 -3.63 -0.62 -7.44
N ARG A 169 -3.94 -1.84 -7.87
CA ARG A 169 -4.32 -2.14 -9.25
C ARG A 169 -5.79 -1.80 -9.46
N THR A 170 -6.10 -0.96 -10.45
CA THR A 170 -7.48 -0.65 -10.85
C THR A 170 -7.77 -1.07 -12.28
N ARG A 171 -9.04 -1.33 -12.59
CA ARG A 171 -9.51 -1.69 -13.94
C ARG A 171 -9.49 -0.50 -14.88
N SER A 172 -9.79 0.71 -14.38
CA SER A 172 -9.85 1.93 -15.16
C SER A 172 -9.45 3.12 -14.31
N MET A 173 -8.40 3.79 -14.75
CA MET A 173 -7.89 5.01 -14.13
C MET A 173 -8.88 6.17 -14.29
N ASP A 174 -9.56 6.26 -15.44
CA ASP A 174 -10.49 7.33 -15.71
C ASP A 174 -11.79 7.18 -14.92
N ALA A 175 -12.29 5.95 -14.75
CA ALA A 175 -13.44 5.69 -13.88
C ALA A 175 -13.12 6.04 -12.41
N ALA A 176 -11.94 5.68 -11.93
CA ALA A 176 -11.51 6.03 -10.58
C ALA A 176 -11.37 7.55 -10.38
N ALA A 177 -10.75 8.25 -11.33
CA ALA A 177 -10.62 9.71 -11.28
C ALA A 177 -11.97 10.42 -11.34
N LYS A 178 -12.88 9.94 -12.19
CA LYS A 178 -14.24 10.48 -12.28
C LYS A 178 -15.00 10.31 -10.97
N TRP A 179 -14.98 9.10 -10.37
CA TRP A 179 -15.62 8.86 -9.08
C TRP A 179 -15.13 9.85 -8.02
N MET A 180 -13.81 10.01 -7.89
CA MET A 180 -13.20 10.92 -6.93
C MET A 180 -13.64 12.36 -7.15
N ALA A 181 -13.67 12.84 -8.39
CA ALA A 181 -14.12 14.18 -8.73
C ALA A 181 -15.60 14.40 -8.36
N ASP A 182 -16.46 13.43 -8.66
CA ASP A 182 -17.89 13.47 -8.35
C ASP A 182 -18.17 13.47 -6.82
N HIS A 183 -17.18 13.02 -6.00
CA HIS A 183 -17.28 12.94 -4.53
C HIS A 183 -16.38 13.94 -3.79
N GLY A 184 -15.92 15.00 -4.49
CA GLY A 184 -15.20 16.11 -3.87
C GLY A 184 -13.75 15.79 -3.47
N VAL A 185 -13.17 14.69 -3.96
CA VAL A 185 -11.74 14.44 -3.82
C VAL A 185 -11.00 15.27 -4.89
N PRO A 186 -9.99 16.08 -4.51
CA PRO A 186 -9.22 16.84 -5.50
C PRO A 186 -8.63 15.95 -6.59
N PRO A 187 -8.45 16.46 -7.82
CA PRO A 187 -7.87 15.69 -8.92
C PRO A 187 -6.53 15.06 -8.49
N PRO A 188 -6.37 13.73 -8.60
CA PRO A 188 -5.13 13.06 -8.22
C PRO A 188 -3.99 13.46 -9.17
N ALA A 189 -2.78 13.61 -8.62
CA ALA A 189 -1.58 13.80 -9.43
C ALA A 189 -1.37 12.59 -10.34
N ARG A 190 -1.04 12.80 -11.62
CA ARG A 190 -0.80 11.74 -12.61
C ARG A 190 0.68 11.65 -12.98
N GLY A 191 1.14 10.45 -13.30
CA GLY A 191 2.51 10.18 -13.74
C GLY A 191 2.61 8.89 -14.53
N ILE A 192 3.81 8.62 -15.05
CA ILE A 192 4.12 7.39 -15.76
C ILE A 192 5.23 6.66 -14.97
N ARG A 193 5.00 5.40 -14.63
CA ARG A 193 5.97 4.55 -13.94
C ARG A 193 7.11 4.12 -14.88
N ASN A 194 8.20 3.62 -14.30
CA ASN A 194 9.30 3.00 -15.07
C ASN A 194 8.84 1.84 -15.96
N THR A 195 7.70 1.22 -15.62
CA THR A 195 7.06 0.15 -16.42
C THR A 195 6.31 0.67 -17.65
N GLY A 196 6.17 2.00 -17.82
CA GLY A 196 5.33 2.62 -18.83
C GLY A 196 3.84 2.71 -18.45
N GLU A 197 3.42 2.12 -17.33
CA GLU A 197 2.05 2.19 -16.86
C GLU A 197 1.70 3.58 -16.33
N GLN A 198 0.47 4.00 -16.54
CA GLN A 198 -0.07 5.20 -15.89
C GLN A 198 -0.24 4.97 -14.40
N ALA A 199 0.03 6.03 -13.63
CA ALA A 199 -0.22 6.07 -12.20
C ALA A 199 -0.94 7.37 -11.83
N MET A 200 -1.76 7.33 -10.79
CA MET A 200 -2.29 8.51 -10.14
C MET A 200 -2.17 8.39 -8.63
N LEU A 201 -2.16 9.54 -7.95
CA LEU A 201 -1.86 9.64 -6.54
C LEU A 201 -2.87 10.54 -5.83
N VAL A 202 -3.55 9.99 -4.82
CA VAL A 202 -4.33 10.73 -3.83
C VAL A 202 -3.42 11.11 -2.67
N MET A 203 -3.48 12.36 -2.26
CA MET A 203 -2.64 12.92 -1.22
C MET A 203 -3.10 12.49 0.18
N PRO A 204 -2.18 12.41 1.17
CA PRO A 204 -2.44 11.80 2.48
C PRO A 204 -3.49 12.53 3.31
N GLU A 205 -3.72 13.82 3.10
CA GLU A 205 -4.77 14.58 3.79
C GLU A 205 -6.20 14.09 3.49
N HIS A 206 -6.37 13.35 2.38
CA HIS A 206 -7.66 12.77 1.99
C HIS A 206 -7.77 11.28 2.33
N ALA A 207 -6.73 10.68 2.92
CA ALA A 207 -6.62 9.22 3.11
C ALA A 207 -5.96 8.85 4.46
N CYS A 208 -6.36 9.50 5.55
CA CYS A 208 -5.84 9.23 6.91
C CYS A 208 -4.31 9.22 6.95
N GLY A 209 -3.67 10.19 6.28
CA GLY A 209 -2.22 10.34 6.29
C GLY A 209 -1.44 9.33 5.43
N VAL A 210 -2.09 8.61 4.52
CA VAL A 210 -1.50 7.62 3.61
C VAL A 210 -1.56 8.12 2.18
N TYR A 211 -0.49 8.01 1.42
CA TYR A 211 -0.54 8.19 -0.03
C TYR A 211 -1.23 6.99 -0.68
N ILE A 212 -2.35 7.21 -1.38
CA ILE A 212 -3.04 6.15 -2.11
C ILE A 212 -2.73 6.29 -3.60
N GLY A 213 -1.97 5.35 -4.12
CA GLY A 213 -1.63 5.26 -5.53
C GLY A 213 -2.55 4.29 -6.27
N PHE A 214 -2.82 4.58 -7.55
CA PHE A 214 -3.50 3.67 -8.46
C PHE A 214 -2.64 3.45 -9.69
N VAL A 215 -2.66 2.22 -10.21
CA VAL A 215 -2.06 1.85 -11.49
C VAL A 215 -3.03 1.01 -12.27
N GLY A 216 -3.02 1.17 -13.60
CA GLY A 216 -3.94 0.45 -14.47
C GLY A 216 -3.87 0.95 -15.90
N THR A 217 -4.84 0.49 -16.69
CA THR A 217 -5.09 1.03 -18.03
C THR A 217 -5.91 2.31 -17.96
N ALA A 218 -5.79 3.14 -18.97
CA ALA A 218 -6.63 4.33 -19.15
C ALA A 218 -8.12 3.94 -19.22
#